data_b1ccb281c999c2c215e3fef42bd0a93d
#
_entry.id   b1ccb281c999c2c215e3fef42bd0a93d
#
_cell.length_a   1.000
_cell.length_b   1.000
_cell.length_c   1.000
_cell.angle_alpha   90.00
_cell.angle_beta   90.00
_cell.angle_gamma   90.00
#
_symmetry.space_group_name_H-M   'P 1'
#
loop_
_entity.id
_entity.type
_entity.pdbx_description
1 polymer ?
#
loop_
_entity_poly.entity_id
_entity_poly.type
_entity_poly.pdbx_seq_one_letter_code
_entity_poly.pdbx_strand_id
1 'polypeptide(L)'
;RHYVWTGGAAYNITPIRSSGTLGANPFATTNESAAVTVTHTSHGLIANDFVTFANGDTVGSLDLDTTFQVTSVTNANTYVITASSAATSTVAAGGGSSVTFSYEATTGRADGVAGLGWSTGTWNTSTWSTARNATGLLLRTVSSAQFGEDLLFNPRSQGLWRWPLDVTARAEQIYQNANSEVIAPSE
;
A
#
# COMPACT_ATOMS: atom_id res chain seq x y z
N ARG A 1 -3.66 -6.74 4.40
CA ARG A 1 -2.63 -6.88 5.43
C ARG A 1 -2.54 -8.31 5.93
N HIS A 2 -1.36 -8.72 6.36
CA HIS A 2 -1.08 -10.04 6.91
C HIS A 2 -0.87 -9.93 8.41
N TYR A 3 -1.54 -10.79 9.16
CA TYR A 3 -1.47 -10.78 10.62
C TYR A 3 -1.16 -12.17 11.15
N VAL A 4 -0.36 -12.23 12.19
CA VAL A 4 -0.18 -13.40 13.03
C VAL A 4 -0.94 -13.19 14.33
N TRP A 5 -1.70 -14.20 14.74
CA TRP A 5 -2.41 -14.20 16.01
C TRP A 5 -1.68 -15.10 17.01
N THR A 6 -1.14 -14.50 18.06
CA THR A 6 -0.48 -15.23 19.14
C THR A 6 -0.67 -14.52 20.47
N GLY A 7 -0.72 -15.27 21.57
CA GLY A 7 -0.87 -14.71 22.91
C GLY A 7 -2.13 -13.85 23.12
N GLY A 8 -3.20 -14.05 22.32
CA GLY A 8 -4.43 -13.26 22.41
C GLY A 8 -4.38 -11.91 21.67
N ALA A 9 -3.31 -11.61 20.92
CA ALA A 9 -3.14 -10.38 20.15
C ALA A 9 -2.85 -10.66 18.67
N ALA A 10 -3.25 -9.73 17.80
CA ALA A 10 -2.95 -9.75 16.37
C ALA A 10 -1.74 -8.85 16.08
N TYR A 11 -0.73 -9.41 15.46
CA TYR A 11 0.49 -8.69 15.09
C TYR A 11 0.55 -8.54 13.57
N ASN A 12 0.75 -7.32 13.10
CA ASN A 12 0.85 -7.01 11.67
C ASN A 12 2.25 -7.37 11.15
N ILE A 13 2.33 -8.42 10.35
CA ILE A 13 3.56 -8.88 9.70
C ILE A 13 3.63 -8.48 8.22
N THR A 14 2.72 -7.63 7.74
CA THR A 14 2.69 -7.20 6.34
C THR A 14 4.04 -6.63 5.91
N PRO A 15 4.63 -7.12 4.82
CA PRO A 15 5.91 -6.65 4.35
C PRO A 15 5.91 -5.16 4.02
N ILE A 16 7.06 -4.51 4.19
CA ILE A 16 7.31 -3.16 3.68
C ILE A 16 8.01 -3.31 2.33
N ARG A 17 7.34 -2.89 1.25
CA ARG A 17 7.86 -3.00 -0.12
C ARG A 17 8.78 -1.85 -0.52
N SER A 18 8.65 -0.71 0.13
CA SER A 18 9.46 0.48 -0.14
C SER A 18 9.43 1.41 1.05
N SER A 19 10.54 2.02 1.37
CA SER A 19 10.67 3.05 2.39
C SER A 19 11.73 4.06 1.99
N GLY A 20 11.67 5.26 2.56
CA GLY A 20 12.61 6.32 2.28
C GLY A 20 12.12 7.66 2.84
N THR A 21 12.69 8.74 2.32
CA THR A 21 12.29 10.11 2.64
C THR A 21 11.52 10.71 1.48
N LEU A 22 10.41 11.37 1.75
CA LEU A 22 9.67 12.16 0.77
C LEU A 22 10.45 13.45 0.44
N GLY A 23 10.10 14.07 -0.68
CA GLY A 23 10.58 15.42 -1.01
C GLY A 23 10.11 16.45 0.02
N ALA A 24 10.66 17.66 -0.04
CA ALA A 24 10.27 18.72 0.87
C ALA A 24 8.79 19.11 0.72
N ASN A 25 8.11 19.27 1.86
CA ASN A 25 6.72 19.69 1.95
C ASN A 25 5.74 18.86 1.11
N PRO A 26 5.68 17.53 1.33
CA PRO A 26 4.94 16.62 0.46
C PRO A 26 3.43 16.68 0.62
N PHE A 27 2.90 17.34 1.65
CA PHE A 27 1.49 17.36 2.00
C PHE A 27 0.78 18.65 1.61
N ALA A 28 -0.40 18.53 1.03
CA ALA A 28 -1.30 19.64 0.79
C ALA A 28 -2.67 19.38 1.43
N THR A 29 -3.22 20.40 2.12
CA THR A 29 -4.51 20.34 2.80
C THR A 29 -5.43 21.42 2.29
N THR A 30 -6.73 21.23 2.43
CA THR A 30 -7.78 22.23 2.19
C THR A 30 -8.53 22.45 3.50
N ASN A 31 -8.81 23.71 3.84
CA ASN A 31 -9.58 24.04 5.02
C ASN A 31 -10.92 23.27 5.06
N GLU A 32 -11.29 22.79 6.24
CA GLU A 32 -12.51 22.00 6.48
C GLU A 32 -12.59 20.66 5.73
N SER A 33 -11.48 20.17 5.17
CA SER A 33 -11.38 18.90 4.49
C SER A 33 -10.46 17.94 5.25
N ALA A 34 -10.86 16.68 5.36
CA ALA A 34 -10.01 15.59 5.86
C ALA A 34 -9.14 14.97 4.75
N ALA A 35 -9.38 15.32 3.49
CA ALA A 35 -8.58 14.83 2.38
C ALA A 35 -7.22 15.56 2.34
N VAL A 36 -6.13 14.78 2.35
CA VAL A 36 -4.76 15.28 2.25
C VAL A 36 -4.16 14.73 0.96
N THR A 37 -3.68 15.63 0.12
CA THR A 37 -2.94 15.25 -1.09
C THR A 37 -1.47 15.05 -0.73
N VAL A 38 -0.91 13.92 -1.15
CA VAL A 38 0.50 13.57 -0.94
C VAL A 38 1.21 13.57 -2.28
N THR A 39 2.34 14.26 -2.33
CA THR A 39 3.22 14.31 -3.51
C THR A 39 4.43 13.41 -3.30
N HIS A 40 4.57 12.40 -4.16
CA HIS A 40 5.73 11.51 -4.19
C HIS A 40 5.90 10.95 -5.60
N THR A 41 7.00 11.29 -6.23
CA THR A 41 7.29 10.92 -7.64
C THR A 41 7.38 9.40 -7.81
N SER A 42 6.64 8.89 -8.78
CA SER A 42 6.65 7.46 -9.15
C SER A 42 6.35 6.52 -7.99
N HIS A 43 5.40 6.87 -7.12
CA HIS A 43 5.08 6.14 -5.89
C HIS A 43 4.60 4.69 -6.10
N GLY A 44 4.02 4.37 -7.26
CA GLY A 44 3.54 3.02 -7.59
C GLY A 44 2.45 2.46 -6.65
N LEU A 45 1.74 3.34 -5.93
CA LEU A 45 0.60 2.96 -5.08
C LEU A 45 -0.66 2.80 -5.91
N ILE A 46 -1.57 2.00 -5.40
CA ILE A 46 -2.96 1.92 -5.86
C ILE A 46 -3.91 2.30 -4.72
N ALA A 47 -5.16 2.60 -5.03
CA ALA A 47 -6.18 2.80 -4.00
C ALA A 47 -6.25 1.57 -3.08
N ASN A 48 -6.45 1.82 -1.79
CA ASN A 48 -6.45 0.85 -0.69
C ASN A 48 -5.07 0.32 -0.24
N ASP A 49 -3.96 0.72 -0.87
CA ASP A 49 -2.63 0.48 -0.30
C ASP A 49 -2.45 1.20 1.04
N PHE A 50 -1.52 0.74 1.85
CA PHE A 50 -1.22 1.34 3.13
C PHE A 50 0.15 2.02 3.11
N VAL A 51 0.18 3.22 3.68
CA VAL A 51 1.38 4.04 3.85
C VAL A 51 1.49 4.49 5.31
N THR A 52 2.68 4.45 5.86
CA THR A 52 2.99 5.04 7.17
C THR A 52 3.96 6.19 6.95
N PHE A 53 3.67 7.33 7.57
CA PHE A 53 4.58 8.47 7.61
C PHE A 53 5.15 8.65 9.01
N ALA A 54 6.31 9.28 9.09
CA ALA A 54 6.95 9.71 10.32
C ALA A 54 7.87 10.91 10.08
N ASN A 55 8.20 11.61 11.15
CA ASN A 55 9.10 12.78 11.16
C ASN A 55 8.58 13.97 10.32
N GLY A 56 7.26 14.09 10.19
CA GLY A 56 6.62 15.21 9.52
C GLY A 56 6.26 16.34 10.48
N ASP A 57 6.26 17.56 9.96
CA ASP A 57 5.66 18.70 10.68
C ASP A 57 4.13 18.66 10.54
N THR A 58 3.43 19.23 11.51
CA THR A 58 1.97 19.36 11.47
C THR A 58 1.53 20.22 10.29
N VAL A 59 0.54 19.78 9.53
CA VAL A 59 0.03 20.49 8.33
C VAL A 59 -1.46 20.74 8.49
N GLY A 60 -1.87 22.01 8.45
CA GLY A 60 -3.28 22.38 8.65
C GLY A 60 -3.85 21.89 10.00
N SER A 61 -3.05 21.84 11.05
CA SER A 61 -3.34 21.26 12.37
C SER A 61 -3.53 19.74 12.36
N LEU A 62 -3.15 19.04 11.27
CA LEU A 62 -3.16 17.59 11.21
C LEU A 62 -1.77 17.04 11.54
N ASP A 63 -1.71 16.10 12.47
CA ASP A 63 -0.56 15.22 12.66
C ASP A 63 -0.71 14.04 11.72
N LEU A 64 0.24 13.91 10.79
CA LEU A 64 0.23 12.88 9.76
C LEU A 64 1.23 11.74 10.05
N ASP A 65 1.89 11.74 11.19
CA ASP A 65 2.87 10.72 11.59
C ASP A 65 2.19 9.41 12.03
N THR A 66 1.46 8.80 11.13
CA THR A 66 0.73 7.54 11.38
C THR A 66 0.52 6.76 10.09
N THR A 67 -0.19 5.65 10.19
CA THR A 67 -0.54 4.80 9.04
C THR A 67 -1.88 5.22 8.44
N PHE A 68 -1.87 5.43 7.13
CA PHE A 68 -3.06 5.76 6.34
C PHE A 68 -3.33 4.71 5.28
N GLN A 69 -4.60 4.59 4.90
CA GLN A 69 -4.98 3.90 3.68
C GLN A 69 -5.11 4.93 2.55
N VAL A 70 -4.55 4.60 1.38
CA VAL A 70 -4.67 5.43 0.18
C VAL A 70 -6.12 5.43 -0.28
N THR A 71 -6.76 6.58 -0.23
CA THR A 71 -8.17 6.75 -0.62
C THR A 71 -8.32 6.72 -2.14
N SER A 72 -7.44 7.43 -2.84
CA SER A 72 -7.42 7.47 -4.31
C SER A 72 -6.03 7.82 -4.83
N VAL A 73 -5.76 7.45 -6.06
CA VAL A 73 -4.53 7.82 -6.78
C VAL A 73 -4.91 8.78 -7.89
N THR A 74 -4.37 10.00 -7.82
CA THR A 74 -4.64 11.06 -8.82
C THR A 74 -3.81 10.84 -10.09
N ASN A 75 -2.53 10.54 -9.93
CA ASN A 75 -1.59 10.23 -11.02
C ASN A 75 -0.35 9.49 -10.46
N ALA A 76 0.67 9.26 -11.29
CA ALA A 76 1.89 8.54 -10.88
C ALA A 76 2.69 9.24 -9.76
N ASN A 77 2.44 10.52 -9.49
CA ASN A 77 3.22 11.34 -8.57
C ASN A 77 2.39 11.88 -7.38
N THR A 78 1.07 11.69 -7.39
CA THR A 78 0.18 12.22 -6.36
C THR A 78 -0.93 11.24 -6.01
N TYR A 79 -1.22 11.13 -4.73
CA TYR A 79 -2.32 10.34 -4.20
C TYR A 79 -2.98 11.06 -3.02
N VAL A 80 -4.14 10.59 -2.60
CA VAL A 80 -4.94 11.18 -1.54
C VAL A 80 -5.09 10.16 -0.40
N ILE A 81 -4.91 10.66 0.82
CA ILE A 81 -5.23 9.96 2.06
C ILE A 81 -6.33 10.71 2.79
N THR A 82 -7.00 10.07 3.73
CA THR A 82 -8.02 10.71 4.56
C THR A 82 -7.54 10.74 6.01
N ALA A 83 -7.40 11.94 6.55
CA ALA A 83 -7.06 12.16 7.95
C ALA A 83 -8.25 11.87 8.87
N SER A 84 -7.99 11.70 10.17
CA SER A 84 -9.03 11.43 11.18
C SER A 84 -9.91 12.64 11.50
N SER A 85 -9.45 13.85 11.15
CA SER A 85 -10.16 15.12 11.32
C SER A 85 -9.96 16.02 10.11
N ALA A 86 -10.79 17.05 9.98
CA ALA A 86 -10.65 18.05 8.94
C ALA A 86 -9.49 19.02 9.26
N ALA A 87 -8.77 19.45 8.23
CA ALA A 87 -7.75 20.49 8.36
C ALA A 87 -8.37 21.83 8.72
N THR A 88 -7.70 22.58 9.57
CA THR A 88 -8.14 23.92 10.01
C THR A 88 -7.66 25.05 9.10
N SER A 89 -6.83 24.73 8.10
CA SER A 89 -6.32 25.70 7.14
C SER A 89 -5.94 25.03 5.82
N THR A 90 -5.97 25.81 4.75
CA THR A 90 -5.45 25.41 3.45
C THR A 90 -3.94 25.61 3.42
N VAL A 91 -3.19 24.54 3.19
CA VAL A 91 -1.73 24.55 3.04
C VAL A 91 -1.41 23.91 1.69
N ALA A 92 -0.77 24.67 0.80
CA ALA A 92 -0.45 24.19 -0.54
C ALA A 92 0.74 23.20 -0.57
N ALA A 93 1.67 23.33 0.39
CA ALA A 93 2.83 22.47 0.53
C ALA A 93 3.35 22.55 1.97
N GLY A 94 3.34 21.46 2.70
CA GLY A 94 3.73 21.38 4.11
C GLY A 94 4.28 20.03 4.51
N GLY A 95 4.70 19.88 5.76
CA GLY A 95 5.26 18.64 6.33
C GLY A 95 6.78 18.66 6.51
N GLY A 96 7.48 19.70 6.02
CA GLY A 96 8.93 19.80 6.17
C GLY A 96 9.73 18.92 5.20
N SER A 97 11.01 18.80 5.45
CA SER A 97 11.95 18.06 4.56
C SER A 97 12.36 16.68 5.09
N SER A 98 11.90 16.31 6.28
CA SER A 98 12.32 15.09 6.99
C SER A 98 11.28 13.98 6.98
N VAL A 99 10.16 14.17 6.28
CA VAL A 99 9.08 13.19 6.23
C VAL A 99 9.58 11.88 5.64
N THR A 100 9.53 10.83 6.44
CA THR A 100 9.82 9.47 5.99
C THR A 100 8.52 8.75 5.65
N PHE A 101 8.62 7.80 4.74
CA PHE A 101 7.51 6.95 4.36
C PHE A 101 7.89 5.47 4.41
N SER A 102 6.91 4.63 4.66
CA SER A 102 7.00 3.20 4.40
C SER A 102 5.71 2.71 3.76
N TYR A 103 5.83 2.07 2.60
CA TYR A 103 4.71 1.49 1.85
C TYR A 103 4.62 0.00 2.12
N GLU A 104 3.47 -0.43 2.61
CA GLU A 104 3.22 -1.86 2.78
C GLU A 104 3.09 -2.56 1.42
N ALA A 105 3.34 -3.85 1.40
CA ALA A 105 3.05 -4.69 0.25
C ALA A 105 1.57 -4.55 -0.12
N THR A 106 1.30 -4.36 -1.41
CA THR A 106 -0.05 -4.12 -1.92
C THR A 106 -1.00 -5.24 -1.53
N THR A 107 -2.07 -4.92 -0.82
CA THR A 107 -3.07 -5.90 -0.35
C THR A 107 -3.98 -6.42 -1.47
N GLY A 108 -3.94 -5.79 -2.64
CA GLY A 108 -4.87 -6.01 -3.75
C GLY A 108 -6.06 -5.05 -3.67
N ARG A 109 -6.97 -5.16 -4.63
CA ARG A 109 -8.17 -4.31 -4.65
C ARG A 109 -9.19 -4.78 -3.63
N ALA A 110 -9.83 -3.83 -2.95
CA ALA A 110 -10.92 -4.13 -2.01
C ALA A 110 -12.21 -4.54 -2.74
N ASP A 111 -12.38 -4.04 -3.97
CA ASP A 111 -13.59 -4.29 -4.75
C ASP A 111 -13.45 -5.54 -5.61
N GLY A 112 -14.55 -6.24 -5.75
CA GLY A 112 -14.62 -7.53 -6.39
C GLY A 112 -14.12 -7.56 -7.83
N VAL A 113 -13.85 -8.75 -8.27
CA VAL A 113 -13.42 -9.07 -9.63
C VAL A 113 -14.50 -8.63 -10.61
N ALA A 114 -14.17 -7.71 -11.52
CA ALA A 114 -15.01 -7.47 -12.68
C ALA A 114 -15.03 -8.77 -13.50
N GLY A 115 -16.13 -9.50 -13.45
CA GLY A 115 -16.30 -10.73 -14.22
C GLY A 115 -16.23 -10.45 -15.72
N LEU A 116 -15.68 -11.39 -16.46
CA LEU A 116 -15.83 -11.45 -17.92
C LEU A 116 -17.10 -12.24 -18.19
N GLY A 117 -18.06 -11.64 -18.87
CA GLY A 117 -19.26 -12.37 -19.28
C GLY A 117 -20.54 -11.52 -19.31
N TRP A 118 -21.65 -12.20 -19.55
CA TRP A 118 -22.98 -11.62 -19.57
C TRP A 118 -23.34 -11.06 -18.20
N SER A 119 -23.92 -9.87 -18.13
CA SER A 119 -24.33 -9.22 -16.87
C SER A 119 -23.22 -8.67 -15.97
N THR A 120 -21.99 -8.51 -16.46
CA THR A 120 -20.86 -8.02 -15.67
C THR A 120 -20.64 -6.50 -15.75
N GLY A 121 -21.69 -5.73 -15.98
CA GLY A 121 -21.62 -4.27 -16.02
C GLY A 121 -22.96 -3.66 -16.39
N THR A 122 -22.99 -2.32 -16.47
CA THR A 122 -24.19 -1.59 -16.87
C THR A 122 -24.64 -1.99 -18.28
N TRP A 123 -25.93 -2.21 -18.44
CA TRP A 123 -26.56 -2.45 -19.74
C TRP A 123 -26.25 -1.30 -20.69
N ASN A 124 -26.03 -1.61 -21.98
CA ASN A 124 -25.82 -0.63 -23.04
C ASN A 124 -24.48 0.14 -23.02
N THR A 125 -23.44 -0.42 -22.40
CA THR A 125 -22.11 0.23 -22.34
C THR A 125 -21.09 -0.30 -23.37
N SER A 126 -21.44 -1.31 -24.19
CA SER A 126 -20.58 -1.84 -25.27
C SER A 126 -21.38 -2.59 -26.31
N THR A 127 -20.83 -2.73 -27.53
CA THR A 127 -21.46 -3.52 -28.61
C THR A 127 -21.34 -5.01 -28.31
N TRP A 128 -22.27 -5.81 -28.83
CA TRP A 128 -22.37 -7.27 -28.65
C TRP A 128 -21.12 -8.05 -29.13
N SER A 129 -20.31 -7.44 -29.99
CA SER A 129 -19.12 -8.06 -30.57
C SER A 129 -17.80 -7.65 -29.93
N THR A 130 -17.81 -6.75 -28.95
CA THR A 130 -16.59 -6.24 -28.31
C THR A 130 -16.38 -6.93 -27.00
N ALA A 131 -15.38 -7.81 -26.93
CA ALA A 131 -14.92 -8.35 -25.66
C ALA A 131 -14.44 -7.18 -24.78
N ARG A 132 -14.99 -7.05 -23.56
CA ARG A 132 -14.45 -6.10 -22.61
C ARG A 132 -13.01 -6.49 -22.28
N ASN A 133 -12.08 -5.58 -22.54
CA ASN A 133 -10.74 -5.63 -21.95
C ASN A 133 -10.82 -5.30 -20.44
N ALA A 134 -11.55 -6.12 -19.71
CA ALA A 134 -11.35 -6.15 -18.27
C ALA A 134 -10.04 -6.89 -18.04
N THR A 135 -8.99 -6.17 -17.69
CA THR A 135 -7.84 -6.77 -17.02
C THR A 135 -8.42 -7.57 -15.84
N GLY A 136 -8.43 -8.89 -15.99
CA GLY A 136 -9.01 -9.77 -14.99
C GLY A 136 -8.31 -9.52 -13.66
N LEU A 137 -9.01 -8.92 -12.73
CA LEU A 137 -8.51 -8.70 -11.38
C LEU A 137 -8.55 -10.06 -10.69
N LEU A 138 -7.44 -10.75 -10.79
CA LEU A 138 -7.29 -12.04 -10.15
C LEU A 138 -7.28 -11.85 -8.63
N LEU A 139 -8.04 -12.69 -7.94
CA LEU A 139 -7.98 -12.79 -6.49
C LEU A 139 -6.51 -12.91 -6.06
N ARG A 140 -6.10 -12.10 -5.10
CA ARG A 140 -4.78 -12.20 -4.53
C ARG A 140 -4.72 -13.38 -3.58
N THR A 141 -4.17 -14.49 -4.05
CA THR A 141 -3.89 -15.65 -3.23
C THR A 141 -2.53 -15.50 -2.57
N VAL A 142 -2.38 -16.06 -1.38
CA VAL A 142 -1.12 -16.11 -0.65
C VAL A 142 -0.78 -17.58 -0.44
N SER A 143 0.38 -17.98 -0.92
CA SER A 143 0.96 -19.28 -0.58
C SER A 143 1.89 -19.11 0.60
N SER A 144 1.82 -19.99 1.59
CA SER A 144 2.69 -19.96 2.76
C SER A 144 3.27 -21.33 3.05
N ALA A 145 4.50 -21.35 3.55
CA ALA A 145 5.20 -22.55 3.99
C ALA A 145 6.11 -22.21 5.16
N GLN A 146 6.36 -23.16 6.02
CA GLN A 146 7.35 -23.05 7.08
C GLN A 146 8.73 -23.45 6.55
N PHE A 147 9.75 -22.69 6.89
CA PHE A 147 11.15 -22.98 6.57
C PHE A 147 11.99 -22.84 7.85
N GLY A 148 12.32 -23.96 8.46
CA GLY A 148 12.90 -23.95 9.80
C GLY A 148 11.94 -23.35 10.81
N GLU A 149 12.37 -22.29 11.50
CA GLU A 149 11.53 -21.50 12.42
C GLU A 149 10.79 -20.36 11.72
N ASP A 150 11.18 -20.02 10.47
CA ASP A 150 10.64 -18.88 9.74
C ASP A 150 9.37 -19.22 8.97
N LEU A 151 8.52 -18.23 8.77
CA LEU A 151 7.37 -18.29 7.87
C LEU A 151 7.73 -17.66 6.54
N LEU A 152 7.69 -18.46 5.48
CA LEU A 152 7.77 -17.97 4.11
C LEU A 152 6.37 -17.77 3.54
N PHE A 153 6.13 -16.67 2.85
CA PHE A 153 4.88 -16.46 2.15
C PHE A 153 5.07 -15.68 0.85
N ASN A 154 4.26 -16.02 -0.13
CA ASN A 154 4.28 -15.42 -1.45
C ASN A 154 2.87 -14.92 -1.81
N PRO A 155 2.60 -13.62 -1.65
CA PRO A 155 1.42 -13.01 -2.25
C PRO A 155 1.60 -13.00 -3.77
N ARG A 156 0.58 -13.44 -4.50
CA ARG A 156 0.61 -13.50 -5.97
C ARG A 156 1.11 -12.19 -6.58
N SER A 157 2.13 -12.27 -7.42
CA SER A 157 2.78 -11.15 -8.12
C SER A 157 3.52 -10.15 -7.23
N GLN A 158 3.97 -10.53 -6.03
CA GLN A 158 4.69 -9.64 -5.12
C GLN A 158 6.04 -10.16 -4.62
N GLY A 159 6.50 -11.30 -5.10
CA GLY A 159 7.76 -11.89 -4.65
C GLY A 159 7.60 -12.76 -3.40
N LEU A 160 8.71 -13.28 -2.92
CA LEU A 160 8.80 -14.16 -1.76
C LEU A 160 9.25 -13.36 -0.54
N TRP A 161 8.57 -13.56 0.58
CA TRP A 161 8.79 -12.86 1.83
C TRP A 161 9.06 -13.85 2.94
N ARG A 162 9.93 -13.47 3.87
CA ARG A 162 10.28 -14.23 5.08
C ARG A 162 9.89 -13.45 6.32
N TRP A 163 9.25 -14.09 7.26
CA TRP A 163 9.01 -13.55 8.59
C TRP A 163 9.72 -14.40 9.65
N PRO A 164 10.65 -13.81 10.44
CA PRO A 164 11.54 -14.54 11.34
C PRO A 164 10.92 -14.87 12.71
N LEU A 165 9.60 -15.08 12.79
CA LEU A 165 8.84 -15.33 14.04
C LEU A 165 8.98 -14.24 15.13
N ASP A 166 9.42 -13.05 14.78
CA ASP A 166 9.49 -11.90 15.66
C ASP A 166 8.23 -11.04 15.51
N VAL A 167 7.39 -10.98 16.55
CA VAL A 167 6.14 -10.19 16.54
C VAL A 167 6.38 -8.68 16.47
N THR A 168 7.58 -8.23 16.73
CA THR A 168 8.00 -6.81 16.60
C THR A 168 8.50 -6.47 15.20
N ALA A 169 8.84 -7.50 14.39
CA ALA A 169 9.37 -7.34 13.04
C ALA A 169 8.30 -7.52 11.98
N ARG A 170 8.47 -6.80 10.87
CA ARG A 170 7.73 -7.02 9.64
C ARG A 170 8.44 -8.08 8.79
N ALA A 171 7.68 -8.72 7.91
CA ALA A 171 8.29 -9.64 6.96
C ALA A 171 9.21 -8.91 5.98
N GLU A 172 10.33 -9.53 5.68
CA GLU A 172 11.36 -9.03 4.79
C GLU A 172 11.32 -9.73 3.45
N GLN A 173 11.66 -9.01 2.39
CA GLN A 173 11.77 -9.62 1.08
C GLN A 173 13.04 -10.49 1.04
N ILE A 174 12.89 -11.75 0.63
CA ILE A 174 14.04 -12.57 0.29
C ILE A 174 14.70 -11.92 -0.92
N TYR A 175 16.00 -11.67 -0.81
CA TYR A 175 16.78 -10.92 -1.78
C TYR A 175 16.55 -11.42 -3.21
N GLN A 176 16.25 -10.51 -4.08
CA GLN A 176 16.14 -10.73 -5.51
C GLN A 176 17.34 -10.03 -6.16
N ASN A 177 18.20 -10.80 -6.84
CA ASN A 177 19.31 -10.18 -7.56
C ASN A 177 18.82 -9.36 -8.77
N ALA A 178 19.71 -8.61 -9.40
CA ALA A 178 19.41 -7.78 -10.58
C ALA A 178 18.81 -8.56 -11.77
N ASN A 179 18.93 -9.90 -11.77
CA ASN A 179 18.40 -10.79 -12.80
C ASN A 179 17.08 -11.45 -12.38
N SER A 180 16.46 -11.01 -11.31
CA SER A 180 15.22 -11.59 -10.76
C SER A 180 15.37 -13.04 -10.24
N GLU A 181 16.57 -13.52 -10.01
CA GLU A 181 16.78 -14.79 -9.34
C GLU A 181 16.58 -14.66 -7.84
N VAL A 182 15.78 -15.54 -7.27
CA VAL A 182 15.62 -15.65 -5.82
C VAL A 182 16.82 -16.40 -5.27
N ILE A 183 17.67 -15.71 -4.52
CA ILE A 183 18.78 -16.37 -3.81
C ILE A 183 18.24 -16.75 -2.43
N ALA A 184 18.20 -18.05 -2.15
CA ALA A 184 17.93 -18.52 -0.80
C ALA A 184 19.03 -18.01 0.15
N PRO A 185 18.69 -17.61 1.38
CA PRO A 185 19.70 -17.25 2.36
C PRO A 185 20.68 -18.41 2.54
N SER A 186 21.96 -18.12 2.52
CA SER A 186 23.00 -19.09 2.91
C SER A 186 22.87 -19.40 4.39
N GLU A 187 22.88 -20.68 4.73
CA GLU A 187 22.92 -21.15 6.12
C GLU A 187 24.08 -20.56 6.92
#